data_32325763e2d7767c9dedf205236c126e
#
_entry.id   32325763e2d7767c9dedf205236c126e
#
_cell.length_a   1.000
_cell.length_b   1.000
_cell.length_c   1.000
_cell.angle_alpha   90.00
_cell.angle_beta   90.00
_cell.angle_gamma   90.00
#
_symmetry.space_group_name_H-M   'P 1'
#
loop_
_entity.id
_entity.type
_entity.pdbx_description
1 polymer ?
#
loop_
_entity_poly.entity_id
_entity_poly.type
_entity_poly.pdbx_seq_one_letter_code
_entity_poly.pdbx_strand_id
1 'polypeptide(L)'
;MKAKVRTFSGTTSNEITQREIVNRALAKKAAAESFVLLKNEGHFLPAPKGGKIALYGAGAVKTIKGGTGSGDVNERDYVTIAQGMKNAGYEVTTEGWLDSYVKIYDQAREDWKAAILKKAEKMESPNAFFEAYSSTPFFMPCGEKIDVDAAKA
;
A
#
# COMPACT_ATOMS: atom_id res chain seq x y z
N MET A 1 33.12 -7.44 32.38
CA MET A 1 32.17 -6.52 31.70
C MET A 1 30.79 -7.16 31.73
N LYS A 2 29.80 -6.62 32.45
CA LYS A 2 28.44 -7.19 32.45
C LYS A 2 27.78 -6.79 31.11
N ALA A 3 27.33 -7.78 30.36
CA ALA A 3 26.56 -7.53 29.12
C ALA A 3 25.33 -6.69 29.44
N LYS A 4 25.16 -5.56 28.73
CA LYS A 4 23.93 -4.76 28.83
C LYS A 4 22.77 -5.61 28.27
N VAL A 5 21.85 -5.99 29.15
CA VAL A 5 20.59 -6.62 28.70
C VAL A 5 19.81 -5.58 27.91
N ARG A 6 19.61 -5.82 26.62
CA ARG A 6 18.74 -4.98 25.78
C ARG A 6 17.29 -5.37 26.09
N THR A 7 16.55 -4.42 26.63
CA THR A 7 15.09 -4.54 26.74
C THR A 7 14.46 -3.98 25.47
N PHE A 8 13.71 -4.82 24.77
CA PHE A 8 12.93 -4.38 23.60
C PHE A 8 11.56 -3.93 24.09
N SER A 9 11.13 -2.73 23.65
CA SER A 9 9.81 -2.18 23.98
C SER A 9 8.71 -2.61 23.00
N GLY A 10 9.01 -3.56 22.12
CA GLY A 10 8.04 -4.12 21.19
C GLY A 10 6.96 -4.92 21.90
N THR A 11 5.74 -4.88 21.40
CA THR A 11 4.62 -5.69 21.88
C THR A 11 4.05 -6.51 20.73
N THR A 12 3.59 -7.73 21.06
CA THR A 12 2.81 -8.57 20.15
C THR A 12 1.30 -8.39 20.36
N SER A 13 0.88 -7.50 21.28
CA SER A 13 -0.54 -7.19 21.49
C SER A 13 -1.17 -6.53 20.27
N ASN A 14 -2.40 -6.93 19.96
CA ASN A 14 -3.22 -6.28 18.95
C ASN A 14 -3.95 -5.02 19.47
N GLU A 15 -3.80 -4.70 20.75
CA GLU A 15 -4.41 -3.49 21.34
C GLU A 15 -3.74 -2.24 20.78
N ILE A 16 -4.58 -1.26 20.41
CA ILE A 16 -4.13 0.05 20.00
C ILE A 16 -3.86 0.88 21.24
N THR A 17 -2.60 1.21 21.47
CA THR A 17 -2.21 2.00 22.64
C THR A 17 -2.51 3.49 22.44
N GLN A 18 -2.66 4.23 23.55
CA GLN A 18 -2.82 5.68 23.50
C GLN A 18 -1.67 6.39 22.76
N ARG A 19 -0.45 5.87 22.89
CA ARG A 19 0.72 6.37 22.13
C ARG A 19 0.55 6.23 20.63
N GLU A 20 0.02 5.09 20.16
CA GLU A 20 -0.24 4.88 18.73
C GLU A 20 -1.30 5.85 18.21
N ILE A 21 -2.36 6.10 18.97
CA ILE A 21 -3.41 7.05 18.61
C ILE A 21 -2.81 8.47 18.46
N VAL A 22 -2.06 8.93 19.45
CA VAL A 22 -1.43 10.27 19.44
C VAL A 22 -0.42 10.40 18.31
N ASN A 23 0.45 9.40 18.13
CA ASN A 23 1.45 9.43 17.08
C ASN A 23 0.84 9.39 15.67
N ARG A 24 -0.26 8.67 15.48
CA ARG A 24 -1.00 8.63 14.21
C ARG A 24 -1.60 10.00 13.88
N ALA A 25 -2.21 10.65 14.88
CA ALA A 25 -2.75 12.01 14.71
C ALA A 25 -1.64 13.02 14.37
N LEU A 26 -0.50 12.93 15.07
CA LEU A 26 0.68 13.75 14.79
C LEU A 26 1.24 13.53 13.40
N ALA A 27 1.39 12.26 12.98
CA ALA A 27 1.87 11.91 11.63
C ALA A 27 0.94 12.46 10.54
N LYS A 28 -0.38 12.35 10.72
CA LYS A 28 -1.36 12.94 9.79
C LYS A 28 -1.21 14.45 9.67
N LYS A 29 -1.04 15.15 10.79
CA LYS A 29 -0.82 16.61 10.84
C LYS A 29 0.49 16.98 10.14
N ALA A 30 1.59 16.31 10.46
CA ALA A 30 2.90 16.55 9.86
C ALA A 30 2.87 16.30 8.34
N ALA A 31 2.21 15.25 7.88
CA ALA A 31 2.04 14.97 6.46
C ALA A 31 1.28 16.11 5.77
N ALA A 32 0.18 16.59 6.35
CA ALA A 32 -0.59 17.70 5.77
C ALA A 32 0.24 18.99 5.67
N GLU A 33 1.05 19.30 6.68
CA GLU A 33 1.92 20.48 6.72
C GLU A 33 3.13 20.36 5.78
N SER A 34 3.50 19.16 5.35
CA SER A 34 4.62 18.93 4.45
C SER A 34 4.30 19.08 2.96
N PHE A 35 3.03 19.22 2.59
CA PHE A 35 2.64 19.41 1.20
C PHE A 35 3.03 20.80 0.68
N VAL A 36 3.65 20.83 -0.50
CA VAL A 36 3.96 22.06 -1.22
C VAL A 36 3.19 22.07 -2.54
N LEU A 37 2.30 23.04 -2.71
CA LEU A 37 1.54 23.21 -3.93
C LEU A 37 2.38 23.99 -4.96
N LEU A 38 2.94 23.27 -5.92
CA LEU A 38 3.83 23.85 -6.94
C LEU A 38 3.07 24.54 -8.09
N LYS A 39 1.86 24.10 -8.39
CA LYS A 39 1.06 24.60 -9.50
C LYS A 39 -0.43 24.42 -9.20
N ASN A 40 -1.23 25.44 -9.44
CA ASN A 40 -2.70 25.42 -9.27
C ASN A 40 -3.37 26.35 -10.27
N GLU A 41 -3.26 26.02 -11.55
CA GLU A 41 -3.91 26.78 -12.62
C GLU A 41 -5.43 26.63 -12.52
N GLY A 42 -6.14 27.74 -12.70
CA GLY A 42 -7.59 27.75 -12.56
C GLY A 42 -8.12 27.63 -11.14
N HIS A 43 -7.25 27.68 -10.12
CA HIS A 43 -7.64 27.57 -8.70
C HIS A 43 -8.49 26.33 -8.36
N PHE A 44 -8.19 25.18 -9.01
CA PHE A 44 -8.94 23.95 -8.79
C PHE A 44 -8.76 23.41 -7.35
N LEU A 45 -7.59 23.60 -6.76
CA LEU A 45 -7.34 23.20 -5.37
C LEU A 45 -7.48 24.39 -4.41
N PRO A 46 -8.08 24.19 -3.21
CA PRO A 46 -8.64 22.93 -2.71
C PRO A 46 -9.88 22.52 -3.49
N ALA A 47 -9.97 21.24 -3.86
CA ALA A 47 -11.13 20.70 -4.53
C ALA A 47 -12.39 20.82 -3.63
N PRO A 48 -13.59 21.02 -4.21
CA PRO A 48 -14.83 21.03 -3.43
C PRO A 48 -14.96 19.77 -2.57
N LYS A 49 -15.45 19.93 -1.35
CA LYS A 49 -15.72 18.77 -0.49
C LYS A 49 -16.84 17.92 -1.07
N GLY A 50 -16.58 16.62 -1.13
CA GLY A 50 -17.50 15.67 -1.74
C GLY A 50 -17.48 15.74 -3.27
N GLY A 51 -18.28 14.96 -3.91
CA GLY A 51 -18.34 14.83 -5.35
C GLY A 51 -17.88 13.47 -5.83
N LYS A 52 -17.89 13.29 -7.15
CA LYS A 52 -17.52 12.04 -7.80
C LYS A 52 -16.06 12.08 -8.25
N ILE A 53 -15.35 10.98 -8.08
CA ILE A 53 -13.96 10.84 -8.52
C ILE A 53 -13.75 9.45 -9.14
N ALA A 54 -13.09 9.43 -10.28
CA ALA A 54 -12.62 8.19 -10.91
C ALA A 54 -11.17 7.93 -10.49
N LEU A 55 -10.91 6.75 -9.93
CA LEU A 55 -9.58 6.31 -9.51
C LEU A 55 -9.19 5.05 -10.27
N TYR A 56 -7.99 5.05 -10.80
CA TYR A 56 -7.41 3.92 -11.53
C TYR A 56 -5.97 3.65 -11.10
N GLY A 57 -5.51 2.44 -11.35
CA GLY A 57 -4.14 2.03 -11.12
C GLY A 57 -3.88 1.43 -9.73
N ALA A 58 -2.77 0.71 -9.66
CA ALA A 58 -2.34 -0.02 -8.46
C ALA A 58 -2.24 0.88 -7.23
N GLY A 59 -1.72 2.09 -7.38
CA GLY A 59 -1.50 3.02 -6.28
C GLY A 59 -2.77 3.40 -5.52
N ALA A 60 -3.95 3.33 -6.17
CA ALA A 60 -5.21 3.68 -5.53
C ALA A 60 -5.60 2.69 -4.41
N VAL A 61 -5.36 1.39 -4.58
CA VAL A 61 -5.79 0.31 -3.66
C VAL A 61 -4.65 -0.50 -3.06
N LYS A 62 -3.49 -0.53 -3.72
CA LYS A 62 -2.25 -1.15 -3.23
C LYS A 62 -1.18 -0.07 -3.03
N THR A 63 -1.55 0.97 -2.30
CA THR A 63 -0.69 2.14 -2.04
C THR A 63 0.59 1.72 -1.32
N ILE A 64 1.74 1.98 -1.95
CA ILE A 64 3.05 1.69 -1.37
C ILE A 64 3.48 2.87 -0.50
N LYS A 65 3.82 2.61 0.76
CA LYS A 65 4.13 3.65 1.74
C LYS A 65 5.61 3.76 2.08
N GLY A 66 6.34 2.66 2.04
CA GLY A 66 7.73 2.63 2.49
C GLY A 66 8.70 2.03 1.49
N GLY A 67 8.28 1.74 0.27
CA GLY A 67 9.06 0.99 -0.71
C GLY A 67 8.96 -0.51 -0.51
N THR A 68 9.70 -1.26 -1.32
CA THR A 68 9.77 -2.73 -1.32
C THR A 68 11.05 -3.22 -0.62
N GLY A 69 11.06 -4.45 -0.17
CA GLY A 69 12.17 -5.03 0.58
C GLY A 69 12.12 -4.66 2.07
N SER A 70 13.20 -4.17 2.64
CA SER A 70 13.28 -3.83 4.07
C SER A 70 12.36 -2.69 4.50
N GLY A 71 11.86 -1.89 3.56
CA GLY A 71 10.86 -0.85 3.79
C GLY A 71 9.42 -1.35 3.79
N ASP A 72 9.18 -2.59 3.33
CA ASP A 72 7.86 -3.23 3.31
C ASP A 72 7.58 -3.86 4.68
N VAL A 73 7.15 -3.03 5.62
CA VAL A 73 6.86 -3.46 6.99
C VAL A 73 5.42 -3.93 7.13
N ASN A 74 5.22 -4.93 7.97
CA ASN A 74 3.87 -5.35 8.36
C ASN A 74 3.21 -4.26 9.18
N GLU A 75 2.12 -3.73 8.66
CA GLU A 75 1.34 -2.71 9.34
C GLU A 75 0.05 -3.31 9.87
N ARG A 76 -0.37 -2.81 11.01
CA ARG A 76 -1.63 -3.24 11.62
C ARG A 76 -2.83 -2.82 10.76
N ASP A 77 -2.79 -1.61 10.27
CA ASP A 77 -3.77 -1.03 9.36
C ASP A 77 -3.14 0.13 8.58
N TYR A 78 -3.67 0.41 7.42
CA TYR A 78 -3.26 1.55 6.61
C TYR A 78 -4.45 2.08 5.80
N VAL A 79 -4.35 3.34 5.38
CA VAL A 79 -5.35 3.98 4.55
C VAL A 79 -4.80 4.07 3.12
N THR A 80 -5.47 3.43 2.18
CA THR A 80 -5.16 3.55 0.75
C THR A 80 -5.63 4.91 0.22
N ILE A 81 -5.17 5.30 -0.98
CA ILE A 81 -5.65 6.53 -1.64
C ILE A 81 -7.17 6.47 -1.84
N ALA A 82 -7.71 5.34 -2.31
CA ALA A 82 -9.15 5.16 -2.48
C ALA A 82 -9.90 5.34 -1.15
N GLN A 83 -9.42 4.73 -0.07
CA GLN A 83 -10.01 4.90 1.25
C GLN A 83 -9.88 6.33 1.77
N GLY A 84 -8.75 7.00 1.50
CA GLY A 84 -8.54 8.40 1.86
C GLY A 84 -9.54 9.34 1.18
N MET A 85 -9.83 9.12 -0.10
CA MET A 85 -10.83 9.87 -0.84
C MET A 85 -12.24 9.64 -0.31
N LYS A 86 -12.62 8.39 -0.03
CA LYS A 86 -13.90 8.08 0.63
C LYS A 86 -14.03 8.74 2.00
N ASN A 87 -12.97 8.70 2.80
CA ASN A 87 -12.96 9.37 4.12
C ASN A 87 -13.06 10.90 4.02
N ALA A 88 -12.65 11.48 2.89
CA ALA A 88 -12.81 12.90 2.59
C ALA A 88 -14.20 13.25 2.02
N GLY A 89 -15.08 12.26 1.84
CA GLY A 89 -16.45 12.43 1.37
C GLY A 89 -16.64 12.34 -0.13
N TYR A 90 -15.65 11.84 -0.88
CA TYR A 90 -15.79 11.62 -2.32
C TYR A 90 -16.44 10.26 -2.59
N GLU A 91 -17.30 10.21 -3.62
CA GLU A 91 -17.82 8.98 -4.22
C GLU A 91 -16.81 8.49 -5.27
N VAL A 92 -16.28 7.29 -5.07
CA VAL A 92 -15.37 6.66 -6.05
C VAL A 92 -16.20 5.92 -7.08
N THR A 93 -16.30 6.44 -8.30
CA THR A 93 -17.17 5.88 -9.36
C THR A 93 -16.61 4.63 -10.01
N THR A 94 -15.33 4.33 -9.80
CA THR A 94 -14.60 3.22 -10.43
C THR A 94 -14.32 2.06 -9.48
N GLU A 95 -15.13 1.87 -8.46
CA GLU A 95 -14.94 0.79 -7.46
C GLU A 95 -14.86 -0.59 -8.10
N GLY A 96 -15.72 -0.88 -9.09
CA GLY A 96 -15.70 -2.18 -9.78
C GLY A 96 -14.35 -2.48 -10.44
N TRP A 97 -13.73 -1.47 -11.06
CA TRP A 97 -12.39 -1.62 -11.65
C TRP A 97 -11.33 -1.84 -10.56
N LEU A 98 -11.41 -1.10 -9.47
CA LEU A 98 -10.47 -1.23 -8.35
C LEU A 98 -10.58 -2.61 -7.68
N ASP A 99 -11.79 -3.12 -7.49
CA ASP A 99 -12.03 -4.45 -6.92
C ASP A 99 -11.52 -5.57 -7.84
N SER A 100 -11.70 -5.42 -9.15
CA SER A 100 -11.14 -6.32 -10.15
C SER A 100 -9.60 -6.31 -10.08
N TYR A 101 -9.00 -5.13 -10.00
CA TYR A 101 -7.55 -5.01 -9.87
C TYR A 101 -7.02 -5.66 -8.60
N VAL A 102 -7.70 -5.50 -7.46
CA VAL A 102 -7.31 -6.16 -6.20
C VAL A 102 -7.24 -7.67 -6.37
N LYS A 103 -8.24 -8.29 -7.02
CA LYS A 103 -8.26 -9.73 -7.29
C LYS A 103 -7.10 -10.18 -8.18
N ILE A 104 -6.84 -9.42 -9.26
CA ILE A 104 -5.71 -9.68 -10.17
C ILE A 104 -4.37 -9.60 -9.40
N TYR A 105 -4.20 -8.57 -8.58
CA TYR A 105 -2.98 -8.39 -7.79
C TYR A 105 -2.79 -9.52 -6.77
N ASP A 106 -3.84 -9.86 -6.02
CA ASP A 106 -3.75 -10.88 -4.98
C ASP A 106 -3.45 -12.26 -5.58
N GLN A 107 -4.08 -12.61 -6.72
CA GLN A 107 -3.75 -13.83 -7.46
C GLN A 107 -2.28 -13.84 -7.93
N ALA A 108 -1.82 -12.74 -8.52
CA ALA A 108 -0.43 -12.63 -8.97
C ALA A 108 0.57 -12.77 -7.79
N ARG A 109 0.22 -12.29 -6.60
CA ARG A 109 1.03 -12.46 -5.38
C ARG A 109 1.07 -13.92 -4.93
N GLU A 110 -0.04 -14.62 -4.96
CA GLU A 110 -0.07 -16.04 -4.61
C GLU A 110 0.70 -16.90 -5.62
N ASP A 111 0.54 -16.63 -6.92
CA ASP A 111 1.29 -17.33 -7.97
C ASP A 111 2.80 -17.09 -7.83
N TRP A 112 3.20 -15.87 -7.51
CA TRP A 112 4.60 -15.52 -7.26
C TRP A 112 5.17 -16.25 -6.05
N LYS A 113 4.44 -16.31 -4.93
CA LYS A 113 4.84 -17.08 -3.73
C LYS A 113 5.00 -18.57 -4.07
N ALA A 114 4.03 -19.14 -4.77
CA ALA A 114 4.06 -20.53 -5.18
C ALA A 114 5.27 -20.83 -6.10
N ALA A 115 5.60 -19.92 -7.01
CA ALA A 115 6.77 -20.03 -7.87
C ALA A 115 8.09 -20.04 -7.08
N ILE A 116 8.21 -19.18 -6.05
CA ILE A 116 9.38 -19.15 -5.16
C ILE A 116 9.53 -20.47 -4.41
N LEU A 117 8.44 -20.98 -3.81
CA LEU A 117 8.47 -22.24 -3.07
C LEU A 117 8.87 -23.41 -3.98
N LYS A 118 8.23 -23.52 -5.14
CA LYS A 118 8.55 -24.56 -6.13
C LYS A 118 9.99 -24.47 -6.64
N LYS A 119 10.55 -23.27 -6.72
CA LYS A 119 11.95 -23.06 -7.11
C LYS A 119 12.89 -23.48 -5.99
N ALA A 120 12.59 -23.11 -4.75
CA ALA A 120 13.39 -23.44 -3.58
C ALA A 120 13.47 -24.96 -3.34
N GLU A 121 12.35 -25.69 -3.55
CA GLU A 121 12.30 -27.15 -3.43
C GLU A 121 13.27 -27.88 -4.38
N LYS A 122 13.64 -27.27 -5.49
CA LYS A 122 14.55 -27.84 -6.50
C LYS A 122 16.02 -27.49 -6.27
N MET A 123 16.31 -26.69 -5.26
CA MET A 123 17.65 -26.18 -4.98
C MET A 123 18.31 -26.98 -3.86
N GLU A 124 19.49 -27.51 -4.12
CA GLU A 124 20.33 -28.17 -3.13
C GLU A 124 21.20 -27.16 -2.37
N SER A 125 20.57 -26.17 -1.73
CA SER A 125 21.27 -25.11 -0.99
C SER A 125 20.65 -24.94 0.40
N PRO A 126 21.45 -24.74 1.45
CA PRO A 126 20.94 -24.40 2.79
C PRO A 126 20.19 -23.07 2.79
N ASN A 127 20.40 -22.23 1.78
CA ASN A 127 19.75 -20.93 1.60
C ASN A 127 18.74 -20.91 0.45
N ALA A 128 18.25 -22.08 0.02
CA ALA A 128 17.40 -22.27 -1.15
C ALA A 128 16.23 -21.27 -1.23
N PHE A 129 15.54 -21.04 -0.12
CA PHE A 129 14.44 -20.10 -0.08
C PHE A 129 14.88 -18.66 -0.36
N PHE A 130 15.97 -18.21 0.26
CA PHE A 130 16.49 -16.86 0.05
C PHE A 130 16.99 -16.65 -1.39
N GLU A 131 17.68 -17.64 -1.94
CA GLU A 131 18.16 -17.60 -3.33
C GLU A 131 17.00 -17.61 -4.34
N ALA A 132 15.98 -18.44 -4.10
CA ALA A 132 14.77 -18.47 -4.92
C ALA A 132 14.03 -17.12 -4.86
N TYR A 133 13.85 -16.56 -3.66
CA TYR A 133 13.24 -15.25 -3.45
C TYR A 133 13.99 -14.14 -4.19
N SER A 134 15.31 -14.04 -3.99
CA SER A 134 16.15 -12.99 -4.58
C SER A 134 16.22 -13.05 -6.11
N SER A 135 16.04 -14.24 -6.68
CA SER A 135 16.09 -14.47 -8.14
C SER A 135 14.72 -14.54 -8.81
N THR A 136 13.65 -14.22 -8.08
CA THR A 136 12.27 -14.25 -8.62
C THR A 136 11.57 -12.94 -8.21
N PRO A 137 11.85 -11.83 -8.92
CA PRO A 137 11.23 -10.54 -8.60
C PRO A 137 9.72 -10.57 -8.84
N PHE A 138 8.97 -9.90 -7.98
CA PHE A 138 7.56 -9.67 -8.21
C PHE A 138 7.36 -8.51 -9.17
N PHE A 139 6.60 -8.74 -10.24
CA PHE A 139 6.17 -7.70 -11.16
C PHE A 139 4.70 -7.37 -10.91
N MET A 140 4.41 -6.07 -10.80
CA MET A 140 3.04 -5.59 -10.67
C MET A 140 2.22 -6.02 -11.89
N PRO A 141 1.09 -6.71 -11.72
CA PRO A 141 0.23 -7.05 -12.85
C PRO A 141 -0.42 -5.80 -13.43
N CYS A 142 -0.72 -5.85 -14.73
CA CYS A 142 -1.59 -4.86 -15.35
C CYS A 142 -3.05 -5.10 -14.93
N GLY A 143 -3.79 -4.01 -14.73
CA GLY A 143 -5.24 -4.08 -14.54
C GLY A 143 -5.98 -4.30 -15.88
N GLU A 144 -7.28 -4.43 -15.79
CA GLU A 144 -8.16 -4.46 -16.95
C GLU A 144 -8.05 -3.15 -17.78
N LYS A 145 -8.36 -3.25 -19.05
CA LYS A 145 -8.37 -2.09 -19.94
C LYS A 145 -9.42 -1.08 -19.45
N ILE A 146 -8.99 0.17 -19.31
CA ILE A 146 -9.87 1.26 -18.91
C ILE A 146 -10.72 1.67 -20.12
N ASP A 147 -12.04 1.74 -19.93
CA ASP A 147 -12.93 2.41 -20.85
C ASP A 147 -12.81 3.92 -20.63
N VAL A 148 -12.18 4.59 -21.57
CA VAL A 148 -11.89 6.03 -21.49
C VAL A 148 -13.18 6.87 -21.55
N ASP A 149 -14.19 6.40 -22.25
CA ASP A 149 -15.45 7.14 -22.37
C ASP A 149 -16.29 7.01 -21.09
N ALA A 150 -16.32 5.82 -20.49
CA ALA A 150 -16.90 5.63 -19.16
C ALA A 150 -16.13 6.39 -18.06
N ALA A 151 -14.83 6.61 -18.23
CA ALA A 151 -14.01 7.36 -17.27
C ALA A 151 -14.26 8.88 -17.34
N LYS A 152 -14.85 9.39 -18.41
CA LYS A 152 -15.19 10.83 -18.60
C LYS A 152 -16.61 11.18 -18.14
N ALA A 153 -17.45 10.18 -17.95
CA ALA A 153 -18.84 10.34 -17.52
C ALA A 153 -18.94 10.50 -16.00
#